data_5524c36e548bc35989d1fb6644168084
#
_entry.id   5524c36e548bc35989d1fb6644168084
#
_cell.length_a   1.000
_cell.length_b   1.000
_cell.length_c   1.000
_cell.angle_alpha   90.00
_cell.angle_beta   90.00
_cell.angle_gamma   90.00
#
_symmetry.space_group_name_H-M   'P 1'
#
loop_
_entity.id
_entity.type
_entity.pdbx_description
1 polymer ?
#
loop_
_entity_poly.entity_id
_entity_poly.type
_entity_poly.pdbx_seq_one_letter_code
_entity_poly.pdbx_strand_id
1 'polypeptide(L)'
;GMLPQVQDMAIKITTKYEIPAYVLADTTWGTCDLNTTGSKILGAEIQFNIGHTINTESLEKNLVLIDAFDDVGFDSVAEKCTKILKGKLISLVTDSQHLHQMDKVEKILTKNGINVKIGKGKGQLNDGQVFGCEFYPATELKKEVDAYVFLGQSNFHAAGIALSTNLPTF
;
A
#
# COMPACT_ATOMS: atom_id res chain seq x y z
N GLY A 1 -1.39 4.90 -13.68
CA GLY A 1 -1.25 5.76 -12.59
C GLY A 1 -2.37 6.79 -12.42
N MET A 2 -2.32 7.50 -11.33
CA MET A 2 -3.34 8.48 -10.91
C MET A 2 -3.17 9.88 -11.52
N LEU A 3 -2.27 10.06 -12.48
CA LEU A 3 -1.96 11.38 -13.05
C LEU A 3 -3.19 12.16 -13.58
N PRO A 4 -4.15 11.54 -14.30
CA PRO A 4 -5.33 12.25 -14.75
C PRO A 4 -6.19 12.79 -13.59
N GLN A 5 -6.39 11.98 -12.55
CA GLN A 5 -7.17 12.38 -11.37
C GLN A 5 -6.50 13.53 -10.61
N VAL A 6 -5.19 13.50 -10.49
CA VAL A 6 -4.40 14.57 -9.85
C VAL A 6 -4.45 15.87 -10.68
N GLN A 7 -4.40 15.78 -12.00
CA GLN A 7 -4.57 16.93 -12.90
C GLN A 7 -5.96 17.57 -12.76
N ASP A 8 -7.02 16.76 -12.75
CA ASP A 8 -8.38 17.24 -12.52
C ASP A 8 -8.53 17.92 -11.16
N MET A 9 -7.88 17.37 -10.12
CA MET A 9 -7.86 17.96 -8.79
C MET A 9 -7.15 19.32 -8.79
N ALA A 10 -5.99 19.44 -9.44
CA ALA A 10 -5.26 20.71 -9.56
C ALA A 10 -6.09 21.78 -10.28
N ILE A 11 -6.77 21.41 -11.38
CA ILE A 11 -7.68 22.30 -12.10
C ILE A 11 -8.83 22.78 -11.21
N LYS A 12 -9.43 21.87 -10.46
CA LYS A 12 -10.52 22.21 -9.52
C LYS A 12 -10.06 23.15 -8.40
N ILE A 13 -8.86 22.93 -7.85
CA ILE A 13 -8.28 23.82 -6.83
C ILE A 13 -8.07 25.20 -7.40
N THR A 14 -7.40 25.30 -8.55
CA THR A 14 -7.13 26.60 -9.21
C THR A 14 -8.41 27.34 -9.54
N THR A 15 -9.41 26.65 -10.10
CA THR A 15 -10.68 27.28 -10.50
C THR A 15 -11.53 27.71 -9.32
N LYS A 16 -11.59 26.91 -8.26
CA LYS A 16 -12.48 27.14 -7.12
C LYS A 16 -11.93 28.15 -6.11
N TYR A 17 -10.61 28.10 -5.90
CA TYR A 17 -9.97 28.87 -4.83
C TYR A 17 -9.07 29.99 -5.34
N GLU A 18 -8.90 30.10 -6.67
CA GLU A 18 -8.02 31.09 -7.33
C GLU A 18 -6.56 30.99 -6.86
N ILE A 19 -6.14 29.79 -6.46
CA ILE A 19 -4.78 29.45 -6.01
C ILE A 19 -4.06 28.68 -7.09
N PRO A 20 -2.85 29.06 -7.52
CA PRO A 20 -2.08 28.27 -8.47
C PRO A 20 -1.81 26.87 -7.92
N ALA A 21 -2.18 25.82 -8.66
CA ALA A 21 -1.89 24.44 -8.35
C ALA A 21 -1.08 23.81 -9.48
N TYR A 22 0.03 23.17 -9.14
CA TYR A 22 0.93 22.52 -10.08
C TYR A 22 0.95 21.02 -9.84
N VAL A 23 1.09 20.25 -10.91
CA VAL A 23 1.30 18.81 -10.83
C VAL A 23 2.74 18.51 -11.20
N LEU A 24 3.48 17.90 -10.29
CA LEU A 24 4.82 17.41 -10.60
C LEU A 24 4.69 16.17 -11.50
N ALA A 25 5.26 16.26 -12.71
CA ALA A 25 5.19 15.21 -13.72
C ALA A 25 6.25 14.12 -13.54
N ASP A 26 7.14 14.29 -12.58
CA ASP A 26 8.17 13.29 -12.28
C ASP A 26 7.56 12.00 -11.76
N THR A 27 8.17 10.89 -12.14
CA THR A 27 7.75 9.56 -11.66
C THR A 27 8.05 9.43 -10.18
N THR A 28 7.02 9.14 -9.39
CA THR A 28 7.17 8.77 -7.97
C THR A 28 7.23 7.26 -7.84
N TRP A 29 8.36 6.73 -7.38
CA TRP A 29 8.62 5.29 -7.30
C TRP A 29 8.12 4.65 -6.02
N GLY A 30 7.85 5.44 -4.99
CA GLY A 30 7.36 4.93 -3.71
C GLY A 30 7.28 6.02 -2.65
N THR A 31 6.91 5.62 -1.45
CA THR A 31 6.77 6.52 -0.29
C THR A 31 8.05 7.21 0.15
N CYS A 32 9.20 6.66 -0.21
CA CYS A 32 10.52 7.26 0.04
C CYS A 32 10.89 8.33 -1.00
N ASP A 33 10.14 8.45 -2.10
CA ASP A 33 10.37 9.39 -3.19
C ASP A 33 9.30 10.50 -3.18
N LEU A 34 9.44 11.43 -2.26
CA LEU A 34 8.45 12.50 -2.03
C LEU A 34 8.68 13.75 -2.90
N ASN A 35 9.75 13.78 -3.71
CA ASN A 35 10.12 14.89 -4.59
C ASN A 35 9.90 16.30 -4.00
N THR A 36 10.35 16.52 -2.77
CA THR A 36 10.23 17.83 -2.10
C THR A 36 11.08 18.92 -2.75
N THR A 37 12.08 18.54 -3.57
CA THR A 37 12.91 19.49 -4.32
C THR A 37 12.09 20.24 -5.37
N GLY A 38 11.21 19.55 -6.10
CA GLY A 38 10.35 20.19 -7.11
C GLY A 38 9.42 21.24 -6.51
N SER A 39 8.79 20.93 -5.37
CA SER A 39 7.92 21.87 -4.67
C SER A 39 8.67 23.10 -4.15
N LYS A 40 9.89 22.93 -3.64
CA LYS A 40 10.76 24.05 -3.20
C LYS A 40 11.17 24.97 -4.35
N ILE A 41 11.52 24.41 -5.52
CA ILE A 41 11.86 25.19 -6.71
C ILE A 41 10.66 26.02 -7.17
N LEU A 42 9.44 25.45 -7.11
CA LEU A 42 8.22 26.16 -7.48
C LEU A 42 7.76 27.17 -6.42
N GLY A 43 8.38 27.21 -5.24
CA GLY A 43 7.95 28.04 -4.14
C GLY A 43 6.58 27.64 -3.58
N ALA A 44 6.23 26.36 -3.69
CA ALA A 44 4.94 25.87 -3.21
C ALA A 44 4.86 25.91 -1.67
N GLU A 45 3.79 26.48 -1.14
CA GLU A 45 3.54 26.56 0.30
C GLU A 45 3.10 25.22 0.87
N ILE A 46 2.38 24.41 0.08
CA ILE A 46 1.89 23.07 0.46
C ILE A 46 2.15 22.09 -0.68
N GLN A 47 2.64 20.92 -0.32
CA GLN A 47 2.78 19.78 -1.23
C GLN A 47 1.84 18.66 -0.79
N PHE A 48 1.04 18.15 -1.70
CA PHE A 48 0.24 16.94 -1.52
C PHE A 48 0.93 15.75 -2.19
N ASN A 49 1.12 14.66 -1.46
CA ASN A 49 1.55 13.38 -2.00
C ASN A 49 0.40 12.39 -1.90
N ILE A 50 -0.05 11.88 -3.03
CA ILE A 50 -1.27 11.08 -3.13
C ILE A 50 -0.93 9.63 -3.47
N GLY A 51 -1.43 8.70 -2.66
CA GLY A 51 -1.40 7.26 -2.94
C GLY A 51 -0.24 6.49 -2.32
N HIS A 52 0.90 7.09 -2.11
CA HIS A 52 2.04 6.45 -1.45
C HIS A 52 2.16 6.95 0.00
N THR A 53 1.24 6.52 0.85
CA THR A 53 1.20 6.94 2.24
C THR A 53 1.90 5.95 3.14
N ILE A 54 2.59 6.49 4.13
CA ILE A 54 3.27 5.77 5.20
C ILE A 54 2.83 6.36 6.54
N ASN A 55 2.81 5.54 7.56
CA ASN A 55 2.60 6.03 8.91
C ASN A 55 3.91 6.68 9.41
N THR A 56 3.98 8.01 9.41
CA THR A 56 5.17 8.74 9.86
C THR A 56 4.82 9.91 10.75
N GLU A 57 5.59 10.06 11.83
CA GLU A 57 5.46 11.18 12.79
C GLU A 57 6.27 12.43 12.37
N SER A 58 7.19 12.30 11.41
CA SER A 58 8.13 13.37 11.05
C SER A 58 8.08 13.74 9.57
N LEU A 59 6.99 14.34 9.14
CA LEU A 59 6.91 14.99 7.82
C LEU A 59 7.38 16.44 7.88
N GLU A 60 7.88 16.95 6.74
CA GLU A 60 8.03 18.40 6.57
C GLU A 60 6.65 19.06 6.78
N LYS A 61 6.62 20.22 7.45
CA LYS A 61 5.36 20.87 7.86
C LYS A 61 4.42 21.21 6.69
N ASN A 62 4.96 21.34 5.51
CA ASN A 62 4.23 21.66 4.29
C ASN A 62 3.90 20.45 3.41
N LEU A 63 4.22 19.23 3.86
CA LEU A 63 3.92 18.00 3.14
C LEU A 63 2.69 17.32 3.75
N VAL A 64 1.69 17.07 2.92
CA VAL A 64 0.45 16.38 3.29
C VAL A 64 0.39 15.07 2.52
N LEU A 65 0.32 13.95 3.24
CA LEU A 65 0.08 12.64 2.65
C LEU A 65 -1.44 12.40 2.57
N ILE A 66 -1.90 11.98 1.40
CA ILE A 66 -3.30 11.64 1.15
C ILE A 66 -3.38 10.18 0.75
N ASP A 67 -4.15 9.40 1.49
CA ASP A 67 -4.43 8.02 1.14
C ASP A 67 -5.20 7.95 -0.18
N ALA A 68 -4.82 6.99 -1.01
CA ALA A 68 -5.58 6.62 -2.19
C ALA A 68 -5.93 5.14 -2.07
N PHE A 69 -7.20 4.87 -2.00
CA PHE A 69 -7.72 3.51 -1.92
C PHE A 69 -8.14 3.02 -3.29
N ASP A 70 -7.96 1.72 -3.52
CA ASP A 70 -8.46 1.03 -4.71
C ASP A 70 -9.61 0.12 -4.28
N ASP A 71 -10.77 0.28 -4.92
CA ASP A 71 -12.00 -0.45 -4.63
C ASP A 71 -12.09 -1.80 -5.36
N VAL A 72 -10.98 -2.30 -5.91
CA VAL A 72 -10.94 -3.66 -6.48
C VAL A 72 -11.32 -4.68 -5.39
N GLY A 73 -12.41 -5.41 -5.63
CA GLY A 73 -12.90 -6.39 -4.66
C GLY A 73 -12.11 -7.70 -4.70
N PHE A 74 -11.63 -8.15 -3.54
CA PHE A 74 -10.91 -9.42 -3.41
C PHE A 74 -11.80 -10.60 -2.99
N ASP A 75 -13.08 -10.40 -2.72
CA ASP A 75 -13.99 -11.41 -2.13
C ASP A 75 -13.99 -12.73 -2.93
N SER A 76 -14.30 -12.63 -4.22
CA SER A 76 -14.40 -13.81 -5.09
C SER A 76 -13.05 -14.51 -5.28
N VAL A 77 -11.96 -13.77 -5.29
CA VAL A 77 -10.61 -14.33 -5.39
C VAL A 77 -10.22 -15.01 -4.09
N ALA A 78 -10.49 -14.39 -2.95
CA ALA A 78 -10.25 -14.96 -1.63
C ALA A 78 -10.98 -16.30 -1.45
N GLU A 79 -12.26 -16.37 -1.85
CA GLU A 79 -13.02 -17.63 -1.84
C GLU A 79 -12.39 -18.71 -2.72
N LYS A 80 -11.94 -18.37 -3.91
CA LYS A 80 -11.28 -19.32 -4.83
C LYS A 80 -9.94 -19.80 -4.33
N CYS A 81 -9.17 -18.94 -3.69
CA CYS A 81 -7.85 -19.27 -3.12
C CYS A 81 -7.93 -20.28 -1.98
N THR A 82 -9.06 -20.43 -1.30
CA THR A 82 -9.21 -21.36 -0.18
C THR A 82 -8.80 -22.78 -0.53
N LYS A 83 -9.04 -23.23 -1.76
CA LYS A 83 -8.65 -24.58 -2.21
C LYS A 83 -7.13 -24.78 -2.23
N ILE A 84 -6.38 -23.74 -2.59
CA ILE A 84 -4.91 -23.78 -2.69
C ILE A 84 -4.29 -23.62 -1.30
N LEU A 85 -4.96 -22.88 -0.42
CA LEU A 85 -4.47 -22.54 0.92
C LEU A 85 -4.86 -23.55 2.00
N LYS A 86 -5.69 -24.54 1.67
CA LYS A 86 -6.19 -25.53 2.63
C LYS A 86 -5.05 -26.23 3.39
N GLY A 87 -5.15 -26.22 4.71
CA GLY A 87 -4.18 -26.86 5.62
C GLY A 87 -2.89 -26.04 5.83
N LYS A 88 -2.82 -24.83 5.30
CA LYS A 88 -1.69 -23.91 5.51
C LYS A 88 -2.04 -22.86 6.57
N LEU A 89 -1.03 -22.45 7.31
CA LEU A 89 -1.04 -21.21 8.08
C LEU A 89 -0.44 -20.13 7.19
N ILE A 90 -1.21 -19.10 6.84
CA ILE A 90 -0.75 -18.05 5.94
C ILE A 90 -0.58 -16.71 6.64
N SER A 91 0.29 -15.87 6.10
CA SER A 91 0.30 -14.44 6.44
C SER A 91 -0.38 -13.64 5.33
N LEU A 92 -1.33 -12.80 5.72
CA LEU A 92 -1.99 -11.86 4.83
C LEU A 92 -1.23 -10.54 4.85
N VAL A 93 -0.86 -10.04 3.68
CA VAL A 93 -0.09 -8.81 3.48
C VAL A 93 -0.65 -8.01 2.31
N THR A 94 -0.44 -6.70 2.33
CA THR A 94 -0.95 -5.80 1.29
C THR A 94 -0.11 -4.53 1.15
N ASP A 95 -0.38 -3.75 0.12
CA ASP A 95 0.12 -2.38 -0.02
C ASP A 95 -0.85 -1.35 0.63
N SER A 96 -0.50 -0.07 0.63
CA SER A 96 -1.30 0.98 1.23
C SER A 96 -2.69 1.13 0.58
N GLN A 97 -2.80 0.86 -0.72
CA GLN A 97 -4.04 1.04 -1.47
C GLN A 97 -5.16 0.09 -1.03
N HIS A 98 -4.79 -1.06 -0.48
CA HIS A 98 -5.74 -2.13 -0.14
C HIS A 98 -5.82 -2.46 1.37
N LEU A 99 -5.12 -1.72 2.24
CA LEU A 99 -5.14 -1.92 3.69
C LEU A 99 -6.56 -1.99 4.25
N HIS A 100 -7.46 -1.14 3.76
CA HIS A 100 -8.86 -1.10 4.20
C HIS A 100 -9.66 -2.38 3.91
N GLN A 101 -9.14 -3.28 3.07
CA GLN A 101 -9.80 -4.53 2.70
C GLN A 101 -9.29 -5.74 3.49
N MET A 102 -8.17 -5.62 4.22
CA MET A 102 -7.52 -6.75 4.89
C MET A 102 -8.46 -7.48 5.86
N ASP A 103 -9.15 -6.76 6.73
CA ASP A 103 -10.07 -7.36 7.72
C ASP A 103 -11.19 -8.16 7.05
N LYS A 104 -11.68 -7.68 5.91
CA LYS A 104 -12.73 -8.36 5.16
C LYS A 104 -12.22 -9.66 4.55
N VAL A 105 -11.04 -9.63 3.93
CA VAL A 105 -10.43 -10.80 3.33
C VAL A 105 -10.01 -11.82 4.38
N GLU A 106 -9.45 -11.40 5.50
CA GLU A 106 -9.15 -12.25 6.64
C GLU A 106 -10.39 -13.02 7.12
N LYS A 107 -11.52 -12.32 7.29
CA LYS A 107 -12.79 -12.94 7.68
C LYS A 107 -13.28 -13.98 6.67
N ILE A 108 -13.14 -13.70 5.37
CA ILE A 108 -13.52 -14.65 4.31
C ILE A 108 -12.63 -15.90 4.38
N LEU A 109 -11.33 -15.75 4.48
CA LEU A 109 -10.39 -16.87 4.55
C LEU A 109 -10.62 -17.71 5.81
N THR A 110 -10.75 -17.07 6.97
CA THR A 110 -10.97 -17.74 8.25
C THR A 110 -12.31 -18.50 8.28
N LYS A 111 -13.38 -17.90 7.76
CA LYS A 111 -14.69 -18.56 7.63
C LYS A 111 -14.61 -19.82 6.77
N ASN A 112 -13.70 -19.85 5.80
CA ASN A 112 -13.46 -21.01 4.94
C ASN A 112 -12.37 -21.97 5.48
N GLY A 113 -11.99 -21.84 6.76
CA GLY A 113 -11.08 -22.76 7.45
C GLY A 113 -9.60 -22.55 7.17
N ILE A 114 -9.20 -21.39 6.69
CA ILE A 114 -7.80 -21.00 6.51
C ILE A 114 -7.32 -20.29 7.78
N ASN A 115 -6.18 -20.71 8.32
CA ASN A 115 -5.55 -20.03 9.43
C ASN A 115 -4.76 -18.82 8.88
N VAL A 116 -5.08 -17.63 9.39
CA VAL A 116 -4.49 -16.36 8.94
C VAL A 116 -3.73 -15.69 10.07
N LYS A 117 -2.56 -15.15 9.77
CA LYS A 117 -1.83 -14.21 10.62
C LYS A 117 -1.60 -12.91 9.86
N ILE A 118 -1.52 -11.80 10.58
CA ILE A 118 -1.13 -10.50 10.06
C ILE A 118 0.07 -10.05 10.88
N GLY A 119 1.19 -9.84 10.22
CA GLY A 119 2.42 -9.40 10.85
C GLY A 119 2.32 -7.98 11.36
N LYS A 120 2.98 -7.69 12.46
CA LYS A 120 2.96 -6.36 13.07
C LYS A 120 3.76 -5.35 12.25
N GLY A 121 3.19 -4.16 12.12
CA GLY A 121 3.90 -3.02 11.56
C GLY A 121 5.08 -2.60 12.45
N LYS A 122 6.07 -1.99 11.83
CA LYS A 122 7.22 -1.41 12.53
C LYS A 122 7.62 -0.09 11.89
N GLY A 123 7.92 0.90 12.72
CA GLY A 123 8.26 2.23 12.24
C GLY A 123 7.09 2.87 11.51
N GLN A 124 7.23 3.04 10.20
CA GLN A 124 6.24 3.70 9.35
C GLN A 124 5.21 2.75 8.71
N LEU A 125 5.32 1.44 8.99
CA LEU A 125 4.42 0.43 8.44
C LEU A 125 3.22 0.19 9.36
N ASN A 126 2.05 0.05 8.76
CA ASN A 126 0.88 -0.53 9.41
C ASN A 126 1.01 -2.07 9.48
N ASP A 127 0.19 -2.71 10.31
CA ASP A 127 0.12 -4.17 10.38
C ASP A 127 -0.20 -4.75 8.99
N GLY A 128 0.57 -5.73 8.56
CA GLY A 128 0.44 -6.38 7.25
C GLY A 128 0.82 -5.53 6.03
N GLN A 129 1.20 -4.28 6.22
CA GLN A 129 1.60 -3.42 5.10
C GLN A 129 3.02 -3.71 4.64
N VAL A 130 3.21 -3.75 3.32
CA VAL A 130 4.52 -3.85 2.69
C VAL A 130 4.72 -2.75 1.64
N PHE A 131 5.97 -2.39 1.40
CA PHE A 131 6.37 -1.56 0.26
C PHE A 131 7.29 -2.33 -0.66
N GLY A 132 7.68 -1.69 -1.76
CA GLY A 132 8.63 -2.24 -2.68
C GLY A 132 10.03 -2.50 -2.11
N CYS A 133 10.41 -1.89 -1.00
CA CYS A 133 11.73 -2.01 -0.36
C CYS A 133 11.65 -2.34 1.13
N GLU A 134 10.46 -2.49 1.71
CA GLU A 134 10.27 -2.77 3.12
C GLU A 134 9.19 -3.84 3.33
N PHE A 135 9.60 -4.96 3.91
CA PHE A 135 8.76 -6.16 4.08
C PHE A 135 8.73 -6.66 5.53
N TYR A 136 8.94 -5.78 6.51
CA TYR A 136 9.05 -6.21 7.90
C TYR A 136 7.84 -7.03 8.38
N PRO A 137 6.56 -6.64 8.14
CA PRO A 137 5.41 -7.43 8.58
C PRO A 137 5.34 -8.83 7.97
N ALA A 138 5.96 -9.03 6.80
CA ALA A 138 6.11 -10.36 6.24
C ALA A 138 7.30 -11.10 6.87
N THR A 139 8.46 -10.46 6.93
CA THR A 139 9.70 -11.13 7.38
C THR A 139 9.69 -11.54 8.84
N GLU A 140 8.97 -10.84 9.71
CA GLU A 140 8.83 -11.23 11.12
C GLU A 140 8.13 -12.58 11.29
N LEU A 141 7.15 -12.89 10.42
CA LEU A 141 6.39 -14.14 10.48
C LEU A 141 6.98 -15.30 9.68
N LYS A 142 8.11 -15.12 9.00
CA LYS A 142 8.65 -16.13 8.06
C LYS A 142 8.97 -17.51 8.64
N LYS A 143 9.11 -17.61 9.96
CA LYS A 143 9.34 -18.89 10.67
C LYS A 143 8.04 -19.48 11.23
N GLU A 144 6.93 -18.76 11.11
CA GLU A 144 5.67 -19.11 11.75
C GLU A 144 4.58 -19.48 10.76
N VAL A 145 4.76 -19.17 9.47
CA VAL A 145 3.76 -19.38 8.43
C VAL A 145 4.28 -20.26 7.31
N ASP A 146 3.38 -20.90 6.58
CA ASP A 146 3.69 -21.79 5.46
C ASP A 146 3.75 -21.03 4.13
N ALA A 147 3.04 -19.91 4.04
CA ALA A 147 2.91 -19.13 2.81
C ALA A 147 2.40 -17.71 3.09
N TYR A 148 2.48 -16.87 2.07
CA TYR A 148 1.91 -15.52 2.06
C TYR A 148 0.80 -15.38 1.03
N VAL A 149 -0.19 -14.55 1.36
CA VAL A 149 -1.18 -14.05 0.41
C VAL A 149 -1.04 -12.54 0.35
N PHE A 150 -0.68 -12.03 -0.82
CA PHE A 150 -0.57 -10.59 -1.07
C PHE A 150 -1.83 -10.07 -1.75
N LEU A 151 -2.48 -9.10 -1.12
CA LEU A 151 -3.59 -8.36 -1.72
C LEU A 151 -3.04 -7.17 -2.47
N GLY A 152 -3.19 -7.16 -3.77
CA GLY A 152 -2.71 -6.07 -4.62
C GLY A 152 -2.75 -6.43 -6.10
N GLN A 153 -2.43 -5.44 -6.92
CA GLN A 153 -2.49 -5.57 -8.38
C GLN A 153 -1.09 -5.72 -9.02
N SER A 154 -0.04 -5.72 -8.19
CA SER A 154 1.34 -5.74 -8.69
C SER A 154 2.09 -6.98 -8.26
N ASN A 155 2.64 -7.69 -9.23
CA ASN A 155 3.54 -8.81 -8.96
C ASN A 155 4.86 -8.38 -8.27
N PHE A 156 5.19 -7.09 -8.30
CA PHE A 156 6.43 -6.56 -7.73
C PHE A 156 6.51 -6.78 -6.22
N HIS A 157 5.45 -6.42 -5.48
CA HIS A 157 5.42 -6.63 -4.03
C HIS A 157 5.36 -8.12 -3.67
N ALA A 158 4.55 -8.90 -4.40
CA ALA A 158 4.48 -10.35 -4.18
C ALA A 158 5.83 -11.04 -4.41
N ALA A 159 6.55 -10.66 -5.45
CA ALA A 159 7.92 -11.15 -5.71
C ALA A 159 8.89 -10.73 -4.61
N GLY A 160 8.80 -9.48 -4.12
CA GLY A 160 9.62 -8.98 -3.01
C GLY A 160 9.39 -9.77 -1.72
N ILE A 161 8.13 -10.09 -1.40
CA ILE A 161 7.79 -10.94 -0.25
C ILE A 161 8.41 -12.32 -0.42
N ALA A 162 8.23 -12.97 -1.57
CA ALA A 162 8.78 -14.29 -1.83
C ALA A 162 10.31 -14.32 -1.70
N LEU A 163 11.00 -13.31 -2.24
CA LEU A 163 12.45 -13.19 -2.16
C LEU A 163 12.95 -12.93 -0.73
N SER A 164 12.25 -12.08 0.04
CA SER A 164 12.67 -11.72 1.41
C SER A 164 12.38 -12.80 2.44
N THR A 165 11.39 -13.65 2.19
CA THR A 165 10.95 -14.68 3.13
C THR A 165 11.38 -16.10 2.71
N ASN A 166 11.63 -16.31 1.44
CA ASN A 166 11.86 -17.62 0.82
C ASN A 166 10.68 -18.59 0.99
N LEU A 167 9.45 -18.05 1.00
CA LEU A 167 8.22 -18.82 1.12
C LEU A 167 7.28 -18.58 -0.09
N PRO A 168 6.40 -19.54 -0.40
CA PRO A 168 5.39 -19.36 -1.44
C PRO A 168 4.55 -18.11 -1.17
N THR A 169 4.36 -17.30 -2.21
CA THR A 169 3.52 -16.09 -2.15
C THR A 169 2.49 -16.15 -3.30
N PHE A 170 1.21 -15.97 -2.95
CA PHE A 170 0.07 -16.04 -3.83
C PHE A 170 -0.58 -14.68 -4.01
#